data_99d77fa398a12c2a396c8b56625878e4
#
_entry.id   99d77fa398a12c2a396c8b56625878e4
#
_cell.length_a   1.000
_cell.length_b   1.000
_cell.length_c   1.000
_cell.angle_alpha   90.00
_cell.angle_beta   90.00
_cell.angle_gamma   90.00
#
_symmetry.space_group_name_H-M   'P 1'
#
loop_
_entity.id
_entity.type
_entity.pdbx_description
1 polymer ?
#
loop_
_entity_poly.entity_id
_entity_poly.type
_entity_poly.pdbx_seq_one_letter_code
_entity_poly.pdbx_strand_id
1 'polypeptide(L)'
;MTVGLGLIGLGRLGRVRAEIAARQVPGARLAAMHDIDPDLTASTAADFGADAVGSVDALVDHPGVDGVIVATPTGLHVEPVTAVARAGKPLFCEKPLASTLDDTRLLADTIDEAGIACQIGFNRRHDPDHLHARHLIASGHIGTPTYLRSNIRDPFPPPPWALDPNTGGGLFIDMLIHDINAARMLLGADITTVYAQTANLVVDAEGIDGFADNATVALTFDTGALGHLHGSVHARYGYDIRAEIFGADGAIEIGRLNHHDLTLRTERNGLTQPSTFQTRDGIPHAFTRFPDAYRNEIVAFVDTITNHTAPTVDHHDALTAFRVALACQQSATQQQPIDLATLP
;
A
#
# COMPACT_ATOMS: atom_id res chain seq x y z
N MET A 1 -25.81 13.88 -3.34
CA MET A 1 -26.08 12.58 -4.01
C MET A 1 -25.40 11.51 -3.19
N THR A 2 -26.02 10.35 -2.97
CA THR A 2 -25.37 9.25 -2.24
C THR A 2 -24.78 8.28 -3.27
N VAL A 3 -23.48 8.03 -3.20
CA VAL A 3 -22.76 7.12 -4.09
C VAL A 3 -22.96 5.68 -3.64
N GLY A 4 -23.44 4.82 -4.51
CA GLY A 4 -23.55 3.39 -4.29
C GLY A 4 -22.27 2.67 -4.66
N LEU A 5 -21.66 1.99 -3.71
CA LEU A 5 -20.43 1.24 -3.92
C LEU A 5 -20.70 -0.26 -4.00
N GLY A 6 -20.15 -0.91 -5.02
CA GLY A 6 -20.01 -2.36 -5.09
C GLY A 6 -18.70 -2.79 -4.41
N LEU A 7 -18.72 -3.92 -3.71
CA LEU A 7 -17.52 -4.47 -3.06
C LEU A 7 -17.30 -5.92 -3.48
N ILE A 8 -16.14 -6.19 -4.06
CA ILE A 8 -15.71 -7.53 -4.48
C ILE A 8 -14.55 -7.99 -3.60
N GLY A 9 -14.71 -9.16 -2.97
CA GLY A 9 -13.76 -9.70 -1.99
C GLY A 9 -14.12 -9.25 -0.57
N LEU A 10 -14.59 -10.17 0.26
CA LEU A 10 -15.13 -9.91 1.60
C LEU A 10 -14.26 -10.50 2.72
N GLY A 11 -13.01 -10.80 2.41
CA GLY A 11 -12.00 -11.21 3.38
C GLY A 11 -11.71 -10.11 4.41
N ARG A 12 -10.63 -10.28 5.18
CA ARG A 12 -10.26 -9.33 6.27
C ARG A 12 -10.23 -7.87 5.81
N LEU A 13 -9.58 -7.57 4.68
CA LEU A 13 -9.47 -6.20 4.18
C LEU A 13 -10.78 -5.69 3.59
N GLY A 14 -11.51 -6.54 2.85
CA GLY A 14 -12.83 -6.19 2.31
C GLY A 14 -13.83 -5.82 3.41
N ARG A 15 -13.85 -6.55 4.53
CA ARG A 15 -14.71 -6.16 5.69
C ARG A 15 -14.29 -4.81 6.29
N VAL A 16 -12.99 -4.49 6.35
CA VAL A 16 -12.53 -3.16 6.78
C VAL A 16 -13.02 -2.08 5.82
N ARG A 17 -12.91 -2.32 4.51
CA ARG A 17 -13.44 -1.40 3.49
C ARG A 17 -14.96 -1.22 3.59
N ALA A 18 -15.70 -2.31 3.82
CA ALA A 18 -17.14 -2.27 4.04
C ALA A 18 -17.51 -1.40 5.26
N GLU A 19 -16.85 -1.64 6.39
CA GLU A 19 -17.07 -0.88 7.63
C GLU A 19 -16.80 0.62 7.43
N ILE A 20 -15.70 0.97 6.75
CA ILE A 20 -15.35 2.35 6.45
C ILE A 20 -16.40 2.97 5.51
N ALA A 21 -16.70 2.34 4.39
CA ALA A 21 -17.62 2.87 3.40
C ALA A 21 -19.04 3.06 3.96
N ALA A 22 -19.53 2.10 4.76
CA ALA A 22 -20.88 2.16 5.30
C ALA A 22 -21.04 3.13 6.47
N ARG A 23 -19.98 3.32 7.32
CA ARG A 23 -20.14 4.00 8.62
C ARG A 23 -19.28 5.24 8.81
N GLN A 24 -18.25 5.43 7.98
CA GLN A 24 -17.28 6.49 8.19
C GLN A 24 -17.16 7.49 7.03
N VAL A 25 -17.83 7.20 5.89
CA VAL A 25 -17.78 8.06 4.70
C VAL A 25 -19.18 8.65 4.42
N PRO A 26 -19.38 9.93 4.76
CA PRO A 26 -20.65 10.59 4.42
C PRO A 26 -20.89 10.59 2.92
N GLY A 27 -22.12 10.28 2.50
CA GLY A 27 -22.47 10.25 1.09
C GLY A 27 -22.12 8.94 0.36
N ALA A 28 -21.56 7.94 1.04
CA ALA A 28 -21.39 6.58 0.52
C ALA A 28 -22.44 5.63 1.11
N ARG A 29 -22.78 4.61 0.35
CA ARG A 29 -23.51 3.41 0.80
C ARG A 29 -22.96 2.18 0.07
N LEU A 30 -23.04 1.03 0.69
CA LEU A 30 -22.79 -0.22 0.00
C LEU A 30 -24.08 -0.63 -0.73
N ALA A 31 -23.97 -0.84 -2.03
CA ALA A 31 -25.12 -1.19 -2.87
C ALA A 31 -25.20 -2.70 -3.13
N ALA A 32 -24.08 -3.31 -3.49
CA ALA A 32 -23.99 -4.75 -3.76
C ALA A 32 -22.62 -5.28 -3.29
N MET A 33 -22.59 -6.56 -2.91
CA MET A 33 -21.41 -7.28 -2.46
C MET A 33 -21.28 -8.64 -3.11
N HIS A 34 -20.03 -9.03 -3.37
CA HIS A 34 -19.71 -10.34 -3.92
C HIS A 34 -18.40 -10.90 -3.34
N ASP A 35 -18.43 -12.18 -3.01
CA ASP A 35 -17.26 -13.02 -2.74
C ASP A 35 -17.48 -14.39 -3.38
N ILE A 36 -16.40 -15.15 -3.62
CA ILE A 36 -16.50 -16.52 -4.12
C ILE A 36 -17.24 -17.45 -3.14
N ASP A 37 -17.23 -17.11 -1.85
CA ASP A 37 -17.97 -17.77 -0.80
C ASP A 37 -19.38 -17.15 -0.68
N PRO A 38 -20.46 -17.87 -1.09
CA PRO A 38 -21.80 -17.33 -1.08
C PRO A 38 -22.35 -17.10 0.34
N ASP A 39 -21.94 -17.89 1.34
CA ASP A 39 -22.37 -17.73 2.72
C ASP A 39 -21.72 -16.47 3.33
N LEU A 40 -20.44 -16.24 3.04
CA LEU A 40 -19.74 -15.01 3.41
C LEU A 40 -20.38 -13.80 2.75
N THR A 41 -20.74 -13.92 1.46
CA THR A 41 -21.45 -12.86 0.72
C THR A 41 -22.76 -12.51 1.39
N ALA A 42 -23.62 -13.50 1.62
CA ALA A 42 -24.94 -13.29 2.20
C ALA A 42 -24.87 -12.67 3.61
N SER A 43 -24.00 -13.21 4.47
CA SER A 43 -23.85 -12.72 5.84
C SER A 43 -23.27 -11.30 5.89
N THR A 44 -22.23 -11.03 5.10
CA THR A 44 -21.61 -9.70 5.08
C THR A 44 -22.54 -8.65 4.48
N ALA A 45 -23.22 -8.95 3.38
CA ALA A 45 -24.19 -8.04 2.77
C ALA A 45 -25.32 -7.68 3.76
N ALA A 46 -25.84 -8.66 4.52
CA ALA A 46 -26.85 -8.43 5.55
C ALA A 46 -26.36 -7.50 6.68
N ASP A 47 -25.07 -7.66 7.12
CA ASP A 47 -24.48 -6.82 8.16
C ASP A 47 -24.43 -5.32 7.77
N PHE A 48 -24.35 -5.03 6.47
CA PHE A 48 -24.21 -3.68 5.94
C PHE A 48 -25.42 -3.17 5.15
N GLY A 49 -26.48 -3.97 5.03
CA GLY A 49 -27.70 -3.59 4.32
C GLY A 49 -27.50 -3.43 2.81
N ALA A 50 -26.59 -4.22 2.24
CA ALA A 50 -26.31 -4.28 0.81
C ALA A 50 -26.95 -5.52 0.17
N ASP A 51 -27.06 -5.53 -1.16
CA ASP A 51 -27.54 -6.70 -1.88
C ASP A 51 -26.40 -7.73 -2.07
N ALA A 52 -26.66 -8.98 -1.71
CA ALA A 52 -25.75 -10.09 -2.00
C ALA A 52 -25.95 -10.54 -3.45
N VAL A 53 -24.88 -10.54 -4.26
CA VAL A 53 -24.94 -10.95 -5.67
C VAL A 53 -24.04 -12.14 -5.97
N GLY A 54 -24.43 -12.98 -6.93
CA GLY A 54 -23.81 -14.27 -7.16
C GLY A 54 -22.55 -14.24 -8.06
N SER A 55 -22.22 -13.09 -8.66
CA SER A 55 -21.06 -12.97 -9.55
C SER A 55 -20.55 -11.55 -9.65
N VAL A 56 -19.32 -11.40 -10.16
CA VAL A 56 -18.71 -10.11 -10.50
C VAL A 56 -19.57 -9.37 -11.52
N ASP A 57 -20.03 -10.05 -12.58
CA ASP A 57 -20.89 -9.44 -13.61
C ASP A 57 -22.20 -8.91 -13.01
N ALA A 58 -22.84 -9.70 -12.14
CA ALA A 58 -24.07 -9.25 -11.46
C ALA A 58 -23.84 -8.02 -10.57
N LEU A 59 -22.62 -7.86 -10.00
CA LEU A 59 -22.28 -6.69 -9.21
C LEU A 59 -22.05 -5.46 -10.09
N VAL A 60 -21.28 -5.59 -11.18
CA VAL A 60 -20.98 -4.45 -12.04
C VAL A 60 -22.21 -3.98 -12.80
N ASP A 61 -23.16 -4.87 -13.10
CA ASP A 61 -24.45 -4.55 -13.75
C ASP A 61 -25.51 -4.06 -12.77
N HIS A 62 -25.26 -4.12 -11.47
CA HIS A 62 -26.23 -3.75 -10.46
C HIS A 62 -26.58 -2.25 -10.54
N PRO A 63 -27.88 -1.88 -10.66
CA PRO A 63 -28.31 -0.51 -10.94
C PRO A 63 -27.99 0.49 -9.82
N GLY A 64 -27.75 -0.01 -8.61
CA GLY A 64 -27.39 0.81 -7.46
C GLY A 64 -25.88 1.01 -7.28
N VAL A 65 -25.03 0.47 -8.16
CA VAL A 65 -23.56 0.56 -8.08
C VAL A 65 -23.05 1.66 -9.00
N ASP A 66 -22.49 2.71 -8.42
CA ASP A 66 -21.87 3.86 -9.11
C ASP A 66 -20.35 3.70 -9.26
N GLY A 67 -19.69 2.92 -8.42
CA GLY A 67 -18.28 2.59 -8.46
C GLY A 67 -17.98 1.31 -7.68
N VAL A 68 -16.86 0.67 -7.95
CA VAL A 68 -16.52 -0.66 -7.42
C VAL A 68 -15.21 -0.65 -6.66
N ILE A 69 -15.20 -1.30 -5.51
CA ILE A 69 -14.01 -1.60 -4.71
C ILE A 69 -13.64 -3.06 -4.93
N VAL A 70 -12.40 -3.33 -5.39
CA VAL A 70 -11.82 -4.67 -5.51
C VAL A 70 -10.83 -4.89 -4.38
N ALA A 71 -11.13 -5.83 -3.49
CA ALA A 71 -10.35 -6.19 -2.30
C ALA A 71 -10.13 -7.72 -2.20
N THR A 72 -10.09 -8.40 -3.33
CA THR A 72 -9.74 -9.82 -3.44
C THR A 72 -8.23 -10.03 -3.19
N PRO A 73 -7.74 -11.26 -3.01
CA PRO A 73 -6.32 -11.56 -3.09
C PRO A 73 -5.73 -11.09 -4.43
N THR A 74 -4.51 -10.57 -4.42
CA THR A 74 -3.86 -9.96 -5.60
C THR A 74 -3.89 -10.82 -6.86
N GLY A 75 -3.65 -12.13 -6.72
CA GLY A 75 -3.70 -13.08 -7.84
C GLY A 75 -5.08 -13.22 -8.50
N LEU A 76 -6.11 -12.65 -7.89
CA LEU A 76 -7.49 -12.69 -8.40
C LEU A 76 -8.00 -11.31 -8.85
N HIS A 77 -7.12 -10.32 -9.02
CA HIS A 77 -7.52 -8.96 -9.44
C HIS A 77 -7.89 -8.88 -10.93
N VAL A 78 -7.29 -9.70 -11.80
CA VAL A 78 -7.42 -9.57 -13.27
C VAL A 78 -8.88 -9.63 -13.71
N GLU A 79 -9.63 -10.62 -13.27
CA GLU A 79 -11.02 -10.80 -13.66
C GLU A 79 -11.91 -9.62 -13.20
N PRO A 80 -12.00 -9.30 -11.90
CA PRO A 80 -12.91 -8.24 -11.44
C PRO A 80 -12.50 -6.85 -11.96
N VAL A 81 -11.22 -6.53 -12.06
CA VAL A 81 -10.77 -5.25 -12.62
C VAL A 81 -11.17 -5.14 -14.10
N THR A 82 -10.98 -6.20 -14.88
CA THR A 82 -11.39 -6.22 -16.29
C THR A 82 -12.91 -6.08 -16.45
N ALA A 83 -13.69 -6.74 -15.59
CA ALA A 83 -15.16 -6.63 -15.63
C ALA A 83 -15.62 -5.21 -15.28
N VAL A 84 -15.04 -4.58 -14.25
CA VAL A 84 -15.33 -3.19 -13.87
C VAL A 84 -14.98 -2.22 -14.99
N ALA A 85 -13.81 -2.39 -15.61
CA ALA A 85 -13.39 -1.56 -16.74
C ALA A 85 -14.36 -1.67 -17.93
N ARG A 86 -14.75 -2.89 -18.32
CA ARG A 86 -15.73 -3.13 -19.39
C ARG A 86 -17.11 -2.53 -19.08
N ALA A 87 -17.52 -2.50 -17.82
CA ALA A 87 -18.76 -1.88 -17.39
C ALA A 87 -18.67 -0.34 -17.34
N GLY A 88 -17.50 0.25 -17.61
CA GLY A 88 -17.29 1.71 -17.61
C GLY A 88 -17.45 2.34 -16.21
N LYS A 89 -17.25 1.59 -15.14
CA LYS A 89 -17.42 2.10 -13.77
C LYS A 89 -16.10 2.52 -13.14
N PRO A 90 -16.09 3.61 -12.35
CA PRO A 90 -14.95 3.96 -11.51
C PRO A 90 -14.52 2.79 -10.62
N LEU A 91 -13.21 2.61 -10.49
CA LEU A 91 -12.58 1.50 -9.80
C LEU A 91 -11.71 2.00 -8.64
N PHE A 92 -11.86 1.38 -7.47
CA PHE A 92 -10.83 1.33 -6.43
C PHE A 92 -10.28 -0.09 -6.38
N CYS A 93 -8.98 -0.26 -6.58
CA CYS A 93 -8.33 -1.57 -6.49
C CYS A 93 -7.28 -1.58 -5.40
N GLU A 94 -7.25 -2.63 -4.58
CA GLU A 94 -6.18 -2.83 -3.61
C GLU A 94 -4.82 -3.04 -4.28
N LYS A 95 -3.77 -2.66 -3.57
CA LYS A 95 -2.39 -2.87 -4.02
C LYS A 95 -1.93 -4.32 -3.74
N PRO A 96 -0.98 -4.82 -4.54
CA PRO A 96 -0.58 -4.36 -5.87
C PRO A 96 -1.69 -4.60 -6.90
N LEU A 97 -1.66 -3.87 -8.01
CA LEU A 97 -2.72 -3.98 -9.04
C LEU A 97 -2.85 -5.40 -9.61
N ALA A 98 -1.71 -6.11 -9.77
CA ALA A 98 -1.68 -7.53 -10.12
C ALA A 98 -0.43 -8.20 -9.51
N SER A 99 -0.32 -9.54 -9.67
CA SER A 99 0.79 -10.33 -9.14
C SER A 99 2.02 -10.34 -10.04
N THR A 100 1.85 -10.05 -11.33
CA THR A 100 2.93 -10.05 -12.32
C THR A 100 3.02 -8.71 -13.03
N LEU A 101 4.17 -8.41 -13.64
CA LEU A 101 4.34 -7.19 -14.43
C LEU A 101 3.45 -7.21 -15.68
N ASP A 102 3.33 -8.37 -16.33
CA ASP A 102 2.52 -8.51 -17.54
C ASP A 102 1.04 -8.29 -17.24
N ASP A 103 0.51 -8.86 -16.15
CA ASP A 103 -0.86 -8.63 -15.74
C ASP A 103 -1.07 -7.17 -15.28
N THR A 104 -0.07 -6.57 -14.60
CA THR A 104 -0.13 -5.16 -14.20
C THR A 104 -0.23 -4.24 -15.40
N ARG A 105 0.53 -4.52 -16.47
CA ARG A 105 0.44 -3.80 -17.75
C ARG A 105 -0.90 -4.03 -18.43
N LEU A 106 -1.31 -5.30 -18.56
CA LEU A 106 -2.60 -5.66 -19.15
C LEU A 106 -3.75 -4.89 -18.49
N LEU A 107 -3.74 -4.82 -17.16
CA LEU A 107 -4.78 -4.09 -16.44
C LEU A 107 -4.65 -2.57 -16.62
N ALA A 108 -3.45 -2.03 -16.63
CA ALA A 108 -3.24 -0.61 -16.90
C ALA A 108 -3.77 -0.23 -18.30
N ASP A 109 -3.42 -0.98 -19.32
CA ASP A 109 -3.91 -0.77 -20.69
C ASP A 109 -5.44 -0.91 -20.77
N THR A 110 -6.01 -1.92 -20.10
CA THR A 110 -7.47 -2.14 -20.05
C THR A 110 -8.22 -0.97 -19.39
N ILE A 111 -7.66 -0.38 -18.33
CA ILE A 111 -8.22 0.77 -17.63
C ILE A 111 -8.12 2.02 -18.52
N ASP A 112 -6.98 2.22 -19.19
CA ASP A 112 -6.77 3.33 -20.12
C ASP A 112 -7.73 3.27 -21.31
N GLU A 113 -7.88 2.08 -21.92
CA GLU A 113 -8.80 1.85 -23.05
C GLU A 113 -10.26 2.11 -22.65
N ALA A 114 -10.63 1.74 -21.41
CA ALA A 114 -11.97 1.99 -20.88
C ALA A 114 -12.21 3.45 -20.48
N GLY A 115 -11.15 4.23 -20.27
CA GLY A 115 -11.21 5.63 -19.87
C GLY A 115 -11.85 5.85 -18.48
N ILE A 116 -11.78 4.87 -17.58
CA ILE A 116 -12.35 4.96 -16.26
C ILE A 116 -11.40 5.57 -15.24
N ALA A 117 -11.92 6.22 -14.21
CA ALA A 117 -11.14 6.60 -13.05
C ALA A 117 -10.75 5.36 -12.25
N CYS A 118 -9.46 5.15 -12.03
CA CYS A 118 -8.93 4.03 -11.25
C CYS A 118 -8.03 4.52 -10.12
N GLN A 119 -8.47 4.35 -8.88
CA GLN A 119 -7.70 4.64 -7.68
C GLN A 119 -7.08 3.34 -7.13
N ILE A 120 -5.80 3.40 -6.76
CA ILE A 120 -5.08 2.25 -6.15
C ILE A 120 -4.92 2.45 -4.64
N GLY A 121 -5.05 1.38 -3.86
CA GLY A 121 -5.01 1.36 -2.41
C GLY A 121 -3.61 1.60 -1.80
N PHE A 122 -2.94 2.68 -2.19
CA PHE A 122 -1.71 3.15 -1.55
C PHE A 122 -2.04 4.13 -0.43
N ASN A 123 -2.34 3.60 0.73
CA ASN A 123 -2.87 4.33 1.87
C ASN A 123 -2.01 5.53 2.31
N ARG A 124 -0.69 5.51 2.13
CA ARG A 124 0.17 6.65 2.49
C ARG A 124 -0.07 7.88 1.63
N ARG A 125 -0.65 7.74 0.43
CA ARG A 125 -1.12 8.85 -0.41
C ARG A 125 -2.31 9.60 0.18
N HIS A 126 -2.96 9.02 1.19
CA HIS A 126 -4.13 9.57 1.88
C HIS A 126 -3.90 9.76 3.39
N ASP A 127 -2.68 9.45 3.86
CA ASP A 127 -2.29 9.65 5.26
C ASP A 127 -2.01 11.13 5.54
N PRO A 128 -2.64 11.73 6.57
CA PRO A 128 -2.47 13.16 6.87
C PRO A 128 -1.02 13.58 7.09
N ASP A 129 -0.22 12.75 7.78
CA ASP A 129 1.18 13.08 8.07
C ASP A 129 2.04 13.08 6.80
N HIS A 130 1.84 12.09 5.91
CA HIS A 130 2.54 12.02 4.63
C HIS A 130 2.14 13.17 3.69
N LEU A 131 0.85 13.51 3.65
CA LEU A 131 0.36 14.63 2.84
C LEU A 131 0.90 15.96 3.35
N HIS A 132 0.94 16.16 4.68
CA HIS A 132 1.50 17.35 5.28
C HIS A 132 3.01 17.48 5.01
N ALA A 133 3.74 16.38 5.18
CA ALA A 133 5.17 16.33 4.84
C ALA A 133 5.41 16.67 3.36
N ARG A 134 4.63 16.07 2.44
CA ARG A 134 4.68 16.40 1.01
C ARG A 134 4.45 17.88 0.74
N HIS A 135 3.46 18.48 1.41
CA HIS A 135 3.18 19.92 1.29
C HIS A 135 4.38 20.76 1.77
N LEU A 136 4.95 20.46 2.93
CA LEU A 136 6.11 21.18 3.49
C LEU A 136 7.33 21.08 2.55
N ILE A 137 7.59 19.91 2.00
CA ILE A 137 8.67 19.70 1.04
C ILE A 137 8.42 20.53 -0.23
N ALA A 138 7.24 20.43 -0.83
CA ALA A 138 6.89 21.15 -2.05
C ALA A 138 6.88 22.68 -1.87
N SER A 139 6.63 23.16 -0.64
CA SER A 139 6.69 24.58 -0.27
C SER A 139 8.10 25.06 0.11
N GLY A 140 9.12 24.21 -0.01
CA GLY A 140 10.53 24.57 0.21
C GLY A 140 10.97 24.70 1.66
N HIS A 141 10.17 24.21 2.64
CA HIS A 141 10.49 24.37 4.08
C HIS A 141 11.79 23.68 4.52
N ILE A 142 12.26 22.68 3.78
CA ILE A 142 13.52 21.99 4.05
C ILE A 142 14.58 22.23 2.96
N GLY A 143 14.34 23.18 2.06
CA GLY A 143 15.18 23.37 0.88
C GLY A 143 15.07 22.20 -0.12
N THR A 144 16.10 22.02 -0.94
CA THR A 144 16.15 20.90 -1.91
C THR A 144 16.29 19.57 -1.17
N PRO A 145 15.38 18.60 -1.36
CA PRO A 145 15.52 17.25 -0.78
C PRO A 145 16.78 16.56 -1.30
N THR A 146 17.59 15.99 -0.41
CA THR A 146 18.85 15.33 -0.74
C THR A 146 18.87 13.86 -0.38
N TYR A 147 18.06 13.45 0.61
CA TYR A 147 18.04 12.08 1.10
C TYR A 147 16.68 11.72 1.72
N LEU A 148 16.27 10.46 1.53
CA LEU A 148 15.10 9.88 2.19
C LEU A 148 15.48 8.54 2.82
N ARG A 149 15.04 8.32 4.05
CA ARG A 149 15.06 7.01 4.69
C ARG A 149 13.63 6.61 5.08
N SER A 150 13.22 5.40 4.72
CA SER A 150 11.92 4.85 5.12
C SER A 150 12.06 3.42 5.63
N ASN A 151 11.23 3.05 6.59
CA ASN A 151 11.12 1.67 7.04
C ASN A 151 9.66 1.25 7.21
N ILE A 152 9.42 -0.01 6.86
CA ILE A 152 8.19 -0.75 7.14
C ILE A 152 8.56 -2.04 7.85
N ARG A 153 8.00 -2.26 9.04
CA ARG A 153 8.27 -3.44 9.84
C ARG A 153 6.98 -3.96 10.43
N ASP A 154 6.61 -5.15 10.01
CA ASP A 154 5.42 -5.83 10.49
C ASP A 154 5.75 -6.65 11.74
N PRO A 155 4.84 -6.70 12.73
CA PRO A 155 5.08 -7.41 13.97
C PRO A 155 5.09 -8.93 13.81
N PHE A 156 4.45 -9.44 12.77
CA PHE A 156 4.31 -10.87 12.48
C PHE A 156 4.50 -11.14 10.99
N PRO A 157 5.04 -12.31 10.64
CA PRO A 157 5.08 -12.73 9.25
C PRO A 157 3.66 -12.78 8.66
N PRO A 158 3.47 -12.34 7.42
CA PRO A 158 2.23 -12.54 6.70
C PRO A 158 1.99 -14.04 6.43
N PRO A 159 0.81 -14.43 5.94
CA PRO A 159 0.53 -15.82 5.57
C PRO A 159 1.56 -16.38 4.58
N PRO A 160 1.83 -17.69 4.57
CA PRO A 160 2.85 -18.30 3.72
C PRO A 160 2.75 -17.95 2.22
N TRP A 161 1.53 -17.86 1.67
CA TRP A 161 1.32 -17.48 0.28
C TRP A 161 1.79 -16.05 -0.05
N ALA A 162 1.74 -15.13 0.92
CA ALA A 162 2.19 -13.74 0.74
C ALA A 162 3.72 -13.60 0.93
N LEU A 163 4.32 -14.52 1.69
CA LEU A 163 5.77 -14.61 1.89
C LEU A 163 6.51 -15.11 0.65
N ASP A 164 5.87 -15.98 -0.13
CA ASP A 164 6.47 -16.55 -1.33
C ASP A 164 6.60 -15.48 -2.43
N PRO A 165 7.82 -15.17 -2.88
CA PRO A 165 8.04 -14.18 -3.94
C PRO A 165 7.33 -14.52 -5.26
N ASN A 166 7.01 -15.80 -5.49
CA ASN A 166 6.37 -16.26 -6.72
C ASN A 166 4.83 -16.17 -6.69
N THR A 167 4.22 -16.12 -5.51
CA THR A 167 2.75 -16.08 -5.36
C THR A 167 2.24 -14.79 -4.76
N GLY A 168 2.87 -14.30 -3.69
CA GLY A 168 2.48 -13.07 -2.98
C GLY A 168 3.42 -11.90 -3.20
N GLY A 169 4.54 -12.11 -3.91
CA GLY A 169 5.52 -11.07 -4.21
C GLY A 169 6.53 -10.78 -3.09
N GLY A 170 6.41 -11.41 -1.93
CA GLY A 170 7.36 -11.30 -0.82
C GLY A 170 7.55 -9.86 -0.32
N LEU A 171 8.72 -9.61 0.30
CA LEU A 171 9.00 -8.31 0.94
C LEU A 171 8.93 -7.10 -0.01
N PHE A 172 9.31 -7.25 -1.28
CA PHE A 172 9.39 -6.11 -2.19
C PHE A 172 8.03 -5.71 -2.75
N ILE A 173 7.27 -6.68 -3.28
CA ILE A 173 6.02 -6.42 -3.99
C ILE A 173 4.83 -6.32 -3.04
N ASP A 174 4.79 -7.11 -1.96
CA ASP A 174 3.69 -7.00 -1.01
C ASP A 174 3.89 -5.84 -0.02
N MET A 175 5.12 -5.61 0.44
CA MET A 175 5.37 -4.75 1.59
C MET A 175 6.10 -3.45 1.23
N LEU A 176 7.33 -3.51 0.69
CA LEU A 176 8.13 -2.34 0.35
C LEU A 176 7.58 -1.49 -0.80
N ILE A 177 6.64 -2.02 -1.59
CA ILE A 177 5.92 -1.25 -2.62
C ILE A 177 5.23 -0.01 -2.03
N HIS A 178 4.80 -0.06 -0.77
CA HIS A 178 4.25 1.10 -0.06
C HIS A 178 5.30 2.19 0.15
N ASP A 179 6.52 1.80 0.55
CA ASP A 179 7.63 2.74 0.78
C ASP A 179 8.17 3.29 -0.53
N ILE A 180 8.23 2.47 -1.58
CA ILE A 180 8.59 2.90 -2.94
C ILE A 180 7.61 3.97 -3.44
N ASN A 181 6.31 3.72 -3.34
CA ASN A 181 5.29 4.69 -3.77
C ASN A 181 5.33 5.97 -2.91
N ALA A 182 5.47 5.84 -1.58
CA ALA A 182 5.57 6.99 -0.68
C ALA A 182 6.84 7.81 -0.93
N ALA A 183 7.99 7.19 -1.18
CA ALA A 183 9.25 7.88 -1.46
C ALA A 183 9.16 8.75 -2.73
N ARG A 184 8.58 8.19 -3.81
CA ARG A 184 8.32 8.94 -5.05
C ARG A 184 7.40 10.14 -4.79
N MET A 185 6.32 9.96 -4.04
CA MET A 185 5.41 11.03 -3.67
C MET A 185 6.11 12.12 -2.85
N LEU A 186 6.82 11.75 -1.80
CA LEU A 186 7.44 12.69 -0.87
C LEU A 186 8.50 13.54 -1.56
N LEU A 187 9.38 12.93 -2.34
CA LEU A 187 10.41 13.66 -3.08
C LEU A 187 9.90 14.34 -4.35
N GLY A 188 8.75 13.89 -4.89
CA GLY A 188 8.26 14.35 -6.19
C GLY A 188 9.24 14.01 -7.31
N ALA A 189 9.90 12.85 -7.23
CA ALA A 189 10.99 12.41 -8.09
C ALA A 189 10.84 10.92 -8.39
N ASP A 190 11.34 10.50 -9.55
CA ASP A 190 11.32 9.09 -9.94
C ASP A 190 12.62 8.37 -9.52
N ILE A 191 12.46 7.10 -9.14
CA ILE A 191 13.60 6.24 -8.80
C ILE A 191 14.23 5.76 -10.12
N THR A 192 15.54 5.93 -10.25
CA THR A 192 16.29 5.55 -11.45
C THR A 192 17.15 4.31 -11.25
N THR A 193 17.67 4.11 -10.03
CA THR A 193 18.56 2.96 -9.74
C THR A 193 18.24 2.40 -8.37
N VAL A 194 18.28 1.09 -8.25
CA VAL A 194 18.13 0.38 -6.97
C VAL A 194 19.29 -0.59 -6.75
N TYR A 195 19.71 -0.73 -5.48
CA TYR A 195 20.54 -1.84 -5.03
C TYR A 195 19.94 -2.44 -3.77
N ALA A 196 19.52 -3.69 -3.86
CA ALA A 196 18.80 -4.40 -2.81
C ALA A 196 19.58 -5.60 -2.28
N GLN A 197 19.43 -5.86 -0.99
CA GLN A 197 19.90 -7.06 -0.31
C GLN A 197 18.81 -7.62 0.58
N THR A 198 18.78 -8.94 0.71
CA THR A 198 17.83 -9.67 1.57
C THR A 198 18.55 -10.64 2.47
N ALA A 199 17.91 -10.96 3.58
CA ALA A 199 18.34 -12.00 4.50
C ALA A 199 17.14 -12.69 5.12
N ASN A 200 17.29 -13.99 5.43
CA ASN A 200 16.38 -14.73 6.29
C ASN A 200 17.10 -15.12 7.57
N LEU A 201 16.76 -14.47 8.68
CA LEU A 201 17.52 -14.54 9.93
C LEU A 201 16.72 -15.04 11.12
N VAL A 202 15.39 -14.90 11.10
CA VAL A 202 14.52 -15.08 12.26
C VAL A 202 13.31 -15.96 11.98
N VAL A 203 12.70 -15.81 10.81
CA VAL A 203 11.47 -16.51 10.45
C VAL A 203 11.81 -17.83 9.79
N ASP A 204 11.30 -18.92 10.37
CA ASP A 204 11.36 -20.23 9.73
C ASP A 204 10.30 -20.29 8.62
N ALA A 205 10.75 -20.42 7.39
CA ALA A 205 9.92 -20.49 6.19
C ALA A 205 10.30 -21.73 5.36
N GLU A 206 10.30 -22.90 6.03
CA GLU A 206 10.59 -24.18 5.35
C GLU A 206 9.75 -24.34 4.07
N GLY A 207 10.44 -24.63 2.98
CA GLY A 207 9.82 -24.90 1.68
C GLY A 207 9.44 -23.69 0.86
N ILE A 208 9.79 -22.46 1.27
CA ILE A 208 9.58 -21.25 0.48
C ILE A 208 10.93 -20.76 -0.08
N ASP A 209 11.20 -21.06 -1.33
CA ASP A 209 12.42 -20.62 -2.01
C ASP A 209 12.44 -19.10 -2.19
N GLY A 210 13.59 -18.49 -1.87
CA GLY A 210 13.78 -17.05 -2.02
C GLY A 210 13.11 -16.20 -0.93
N PHE A 211 12.57 -16.84 0.11
CA PHE A 211 12.01 -16.11 1.25
C PHE A 211 13.07 -15.29 1.98
N ALA A 212 12.68 -14.08 2.35
CA ALA A 212 13.47 -13.20 3.20
C ALA A 212 12.59 -12.59 4.29
N ASP A 213 13.12 -12.46 5.50
CA ASP A 213 12.44 -11.77 6.61
C ASP A 213 12.96 -10.34 6.83
N ASN A 214 14.03 -9.99 6.14
CA ASN A 214 14.63 -8.66 6.10
C ASN A 214 15.05 -8.29 4.68
N ALA A 215 14.85 -7.02 4.32
CA ALA A 215 15.34 -6.43 3.10
C ALA A 215 15.85 -5.01 3.33
N THR A 216 16.90 -4.63 2.62
CA THR A 216 17.41 -3.27 2.55
C THR A 216 17.59 -2.86 1.10
N VAL A 217 17.29 -1.59 0.78
CA VAL A 217 17.37 -1.05 -0.58
C VAL A 217 18.03 0.32 -0.54
N ALA A 218 19.12 0.51 -1.29
CA ALA A 218 19.63 1.83 -1.64
C ALA A 218 18.97 2.29 -2.94
N LEU A 219 18.61 3.57 -2.99
CA LEU A 219 17.91 4.21 -4.12
C LEU A 219 18.70 5.40 -4.64
N THR A 220 18.62 5.63 -5.95
CA THR A 220 18.96 6.91 -6.57
C THR A 220 17.74 7.45 -7.29
N PHE A 221 17.48 8.75 -7.16
CA PHE A 221 16.39 9.45 -7.82
C PHE A 221 16.91 10.24 -9.03
N ASP A 222 16.01 10.57 -9.96
CA ASP A 222 16.32 11.38 -11.17
C ASP A 222 16.82 12.79 -10.83
N THR A 223 16.48 13.33 -9.66
CA THR A 223 17.01 14.58 -9.10
C THR A 223 18.43 14.47 -8.57
N GLY A 224 19.00 13.26 -8.49
CA GLY A 224 20.28 12.96 -7.84
C GLY A 224 20.17 12.75 -6.32
N ALA A 225 19.00 12.90 -5.72
CA ALA A 225 18.78 12.55 -4.32
C ALA A 225 19.00 11.05 -4.11
N LEU A 226 19.44 10.70 -2.90
CA LEU A 226 19.63 9.31 -2.49
C LEU A 226 18.50 8.85 -1.57
N GLY A 227 18.31 7.52 -1.47
CA GLY A 227 17.33 6.96 -0.55
C GLY A 227 17.75 5.62 0.03
N HIS A 228 17.10 5.27 1.12
CA HIS A 228 17.25 3.97 1.76
C HIS A 228 15.91 3.47 2.28
N LEU A 229 15.55 2.24 1.90
CA LEU A 229 14.37 1.55 2.43
C LEU A 229 14.81 0.33 3.25
N HIS A 230 14.03 0.02 4.29
CA HIS A 230 14.19 -1.19 5.08
C HIS A 230 12.83 -1.84 5.33
N GLY A 231 12.72 -3.14 5.04
CA GLY A 231 11.55 -3.97 5.30
C GLY A 231 11.87 -5.13 6.25
N SER A 232 10.93 -5.46 7.16
CA SER A 232 11.07 -6.61 8.04
C SER A 232 9.70 -7.15 8.47
N VAL A 233 9.59 -8.48 8.64
CA VAL A 233 8.34 -9.16 9.05
C VAL A 233 8.41 -9.75 10.46
N HIS A 234 9.30 -9.26 11.32
CA HIS A 234 9.44 -9.77 12.68
C HIS A 234 9.64 -8.71 13.77
N ALA A 235 9.08 -7.51 13.58
CA ALA A 235 9.13 -6.42 14.55
C ALA A 235 8.16 -6.64 15.72
N ARG A 236 8.45 -7.61 16.58
CA ARG A 236 7.56 -8.06 17.68
C ARG A 236 7.15 -6.96 18.67
N TYR A 237 7.82 -5.81 18.62
CA TYR A 237 7.49 -4.63 19.41
C TYR A 237 6.32 -3.80 18.84
N GLY A 238 5.83 -4.11 17.65
CA GLY A 238 4.69 -3.48 17.04
C GLY A 238 4.92 -3.09 15.58
N TYR A 239 3.88 -2.61 14.92
CA TYR A 239 3.90 -2.16 13.53
C TYR A 239 4.67 -0.84 13.43
N ASP A 240 5.86 -0.86 12.83
CA ASP A 240 6.80 0.26 12.79
C ASP A 240 6.97 0.81 11.38
N ILE A 241 6.28 1.92 11.10
CA ILE A 241 6.41 2.64 9.83
C ILE A 241 6.83 4.07 10.10
N ARG A 242 7.99 4.43 9.55
CA ARG A 242 8.60 5.74 9.71
C ARG A 242 9.31 6.17 8.44
N ALA A 243 9.34 7.48 8.19
CA ALA A 243 10.17 8.06 7.16
C ALA A 243 10.90 9.30 7.70
N GLU A 244 12.06 9.58 7.14
CA GLU A 244 12.89 10.76 7.40
C GLU A 244 13.35 11.32 6.08
N ILE A 245 13.15 12.61 5.87
CA ILE A 245 13.53 13.31 4.66
C ILE A 245 14.47 14.45 5.03
N PHE A 246 15.68 14.45 4.47
CA PHE A 246 16.65 15.51 4.59
C PHE A 246 16.63 16.40 3.37
N GLY A 247 16.63 17.70 3.62
CA GLY A 247 16.85 18.72 2.62
C GLY A 247 18.05 19.61 2.97
N ALA A 248 18.36 20.54 2.09
CA ALA A 248 19.48 21.45 2.25
C ALA A 248 19.37 22.35 3.51
N ASP A 249 18.13 22.67 3.94
CA ASP A 249 17.86 23.62 4.99
C ASP A 249 17.16 23.01 6.22
N GLY A 250 16.85 21.71 6.20
CA GLY A 250 16.15 21.06 7.32
C GLY A 250 15.80 19.60 7.05
N ALA A 251 15.05 19.00 7.99
CA ALA A 251 14.58 17.63 7.89
C ALA A 251 13.14 17.49 8.38
N ILE A 252 12.45 16.47 7.89
CA ILE A 252 11.11 16.07 8.31
C ILE A 252 11.15 14.61 8.74
N GLU A 253 10.55 14.31 9.89
CA GLU A 253 10.33 12.94 10.36
C GLU A 253 8.83 12.63 10.35
N ILE A 254 8.45 11.47 9.81
CA ILE A 254 7.09 10.93 9.78
C ILE A 254 7.03 9.66 10.60
N GLY A 255 6.06 9.58 11.49
CA GLY A 255 5.80 8.40 12.32
C GLY A 255 6.67 8.32 13.55
N ARG A 256 6.08 7.81 14.64
CA ARG A 256 6.76 7.52 15.91
C ARG A 256 6.35 6.13 16.39
N LEU A 257 7.26 5.45 17.07
CA LEU A 257 6.95 4.29 17.88
C LEU A 257 6.52 4.79 19.26
N ASN A 258 5.22 4.94 19.48
CA ASN A 258 4.64 5.42 20.72
C ASN A 258 4.98 6.89 21.10
N HIS A 259 4.22 7.47 22.03
CA HIS A 259 4.39 8.84 22.51
C HIS A 259 5.60 9.05 23.43
N HIS A 260 6.54 8.12 23.47
CA HIS A 260 7.71 8.18 24.33
C HIS A 260 8.98 8.21 23.48
N ASP A 261 9.74 9.31 23.61
CA ASP A 261 11.08 9.43 23.05
C ASP A 261 12.04 8.51 23.84
N LEU A 262 12.21 7.26 23.40
CA LEU A 262 13.26 6.41 23.92
C LEU A 262 14.46 6.46 22.99
N THR A 263 15.50 7.15 23.43
CA THR A 263 16.83 7.05 22.83
C THR A 263 17.68 6.19 23.76
N LEU A 264 17.85 4.92 23.43
CA LEU A 264 18.86 4.11 24.10
C LEU A 264 20.18 4.29 23.37
N ARG A 265 21.09 5.09 23.95
CA ARG A 265 22.51 5.14 23.56
C ARG A 265 23.27 4.41 24.63
N THR A 266 23.80 3.22 24.33
CA THR A 266 24.62 2.47 25.26
C THR A 266 26.09 2.83 25.06
N GLU A 267 26.66 3.65 25.94
CA GLU A 267 28.05 3.51 26.32
C GLU A 267 28.14 2.64 27.57
N ARG A 268 29.10 1.76 27.63
CA ARG A 268 29.21 0.69 28.61
C ARG A 268 29.33 1.14 30.08
N ASN A 269 29.45 2.43 30.32
CA ASN A 269 29.56 3.03 31.65
C ASN A 269 28.73 4.29 31.73
N GLY A 270 27.57 4.23 32.32
CA GLY A 270 26.92 5.41 32.89
C GLY A 270 25.65 5.93 32.22
N LEU A 271 24.78 5.08 31.65
CA LEU A 271 23.47 5.53 31.24
C LEU A 271 22.40 5.26 32.31
N THR A 272 21.78 6.33 32.73
CA THR A 272 20.49 6.30 33.41
C THR A 272 19.45 5.74 32.45
N GLN A 273 18.94 4.57 32.73
CA GLN A 273 17.80 4.02 31.99
C GLN A 273 16.59 4.92 32.22
N PRO A 274 15.90 5.37 31.17
CA PRO A 274 14.50 5.75 31.28
C PRO A 274 13.73 4.46 31.59
N SER A 275 13.13 4.40 32.75
CA SER A 275 12.61 3.16 33.33
C SER A 275 11.20 2.77 32.90
N THR A 276 10.76 3.11 31.71
CA THR A 276 9.42 2.73 31.23
C THR A 276 9.47 2.06 29.87
N PHE A 277 9.88 0.80 29.86
CA PHE A 277 9.48 -0.12 28.81
C PHE A 277 8.00 -0.45 28.98
N GLN A 278 7.12 0.29 28.32
CA GLN A 278 5.76 -0.16 28.11
C GLN A 278 5.67 -0.85 26.74
N THR A 279 5.95 -2.15 26.75
CA THR A 279 5.80 -3.02 25.57
C THR A 279 4.34 -3.30 25.21
N ARG A 280 3.36 -2.74 25.94
CA ARG A 280 1.93 -2.99 25.75
C ARG A 280 1.23 -2.07 24.74
N ASP A 281 1.86 -1.00 24.33
CA ASP A 281 1.26 -0.01 23.41
C ASP A 281 1.80 -0.12 21.98
N GLY A 282 2.35 -1.27 21.60
CA GLY A 282 2.75 -1.56 20.23
C GLY A 282 1.54 -1.49 19.31
N ILE A 283 1.67 -0.79 18.18
CA ILE A 283 0.63 -0.74 17.15
C ILE A 283 0.49 -2.15 16.56
N PRO A 284 -0.67 -2.82 16.71
CA PRO A 284 -0.77 -4.25 16.37
C PRO A 284 -0.82 -4.53 14.88
N HIS A 285 -1.29 -3.57 14.06
CA HIS A 285 -1.41 -3.74 12.60
C HIS A 285 -1.66 -2.41 11.86
N ALA A 286 -1.61 -2.46 10.52
CA ALA A 286 -1.74 -1.31 9.62
C ALA A 286 -3.00 -0.48 9.84
N PHE A 287 -4.15 -1.11 10.07
CA PHE A 287 -5.42 -0.41 10.27
C PHE A 287 -5.43 0.48 11.52
N THR A 288 -4.70 0.07 12.55
CA THR A 288 -4.52 0.86 13.77
C THR A 288 -3.50 1.98 13.57
N ARG A 289 -2.49 1.76 12.70
CA ARG A 289 -1.46 2.77 12.38
C ARG A 289 -2.00 3.87 11.48
N PHE A 290 -2.88 3.54 10.54
CA PHE A 290 -3.36 4.42 9.49
C PHE A 290 -4.89 4.52 9.39
N PRO A 291 -5.64 4.70 10.51
CA PRO A 291 -7.10 4.68 10.46
C PRO A 291 -7.67 5.78 9.56
N ASP A 292 -7.10 6.98 9.64
CA ASP A 292 -7.52 8.12 8.82
C ASP A 292 -7.16 7.91 7.34
N ALA A 293 -6.01 7.33 7.03
CA ALA A 293 -5.63 7.05 5.66
C ALA A 293 -6.61 6.10 4.98
N TYR A 294 -6.95 4.98 5.62
CA TYR A 294 -7.93 4.01 5.10
C TYR A 294 -9.32 4.63 4.88
N ARG A 295 -9.74 5.54 5.77
CA ARG A 295 -10.97 6.30 5.58
C ARG A 295 -10.86 7.28 4.42
N ASN A 296 -9.78 8.05 4.39
CA ASN A 296 -9.57 9.10 3.39
C ASN A 296 -9.42 8.54 1.97
N GLU A 297 -8.93 7.30 1.81
CA GLU A 297 -8.93 6.61 0.51
C GLU A 297 -10.36 6.46 -0.04
N ILE A 298 -11.30 6.02 0.79
CA ILE A 298 -12.69 5.84 0.36
C ILE A 298 -13.38 7.19 0.17
N VAL A 299 -13.09 8.20 1.01
CA VAL A 299 -13.57 9.57 0.80
C VAL A 299 -13.10 10.10 -0.54
N ALA A 300 -11.81 9.97 -0.86
CA ALA A 300 -11.25 10.43 -2.14
C ALA A 300 -11.86 9.68 -3.33
N PHE A 301 -12.12 8.38 -3.20
CA PHE A 301 -12.79 7.61 -4.24
C PHE A 301 -14.23 8.07 -4.48
N VAL A 302 -14.99 8.34 -3.41
CA VAL A 302 -16.35 8.90 -3.51
C VAL A 302 -16.32 10.29 -4.14
N ASP A 303 -15.34 11.12 -3.78
CA ASP A 303 -15.14 12.45 -4.40
C ASP A 303 -14.80 12.34 -5.89
N THR A 304 -13.95 11.39 -6.28
CA THR A 304 -13.64 11.08 -7.68
C THR A 304 -14.90 10.74 -8.48
N ILE A 305 -15.78 9.89 -7.93
CA ILE A 305 -17.06 9.53 -8.59
C ILE A 305 -17.99 10.74 -8.68
N THR A 306 -18.12 11.50 -7.59
CA THR A 306 -19.08 12.60 -7.49
C THR A 306 -18.71 13.78 -8.37
N ASN A 307 -17.41 14.12 -8.43
CA ASN A 307 -16.90 15.30 -9.09
C ASN A 307 -16.23 15.01 -10.45
N HIS A 308 -16.18 13.74 -10.85
CA HIS A 308 -15.51 13.30 -12.10
C HIS A 308 -14.05 13.78 -12.19
N THR A 309 -13.33 13.72 -11.08
CA THR A 309 -11.93 14.14 -10.99
C THR A 309 -10.99 12.94 -11.14
N ALA A 310 -9.74 13.21 -11.56
CA ALA A 310 -8.72 12.17 -11.55
C ALA A 310 -8.38 11.75 -10.10
N PRO A 311 -8.12 10.47 -9.84
CA PRO A 311 -7.68 10.00 -8.53
C PRO A 311 -6.27 10.52 -8.20
N THR A 312 -5.98 10.65 -6.91
CA THR A 312 -4.68 11.13 -6.40
C THR A 312 -3.54 10.12 -6.66
N VAL A 313 -3.88 8.86 -6.76
CA VAL A 313 -2.96 7.74 -7.04
C VAL A 313 -3.67 6.75 -7.95
N ASP A 314 -3.09 6.49 -9.10
CA ASP A 314 -3.72 5.72 -10.17
C ASP A 314 -2.97 4.42 -10.52
N HIS A 315 -3.42 3.75 -11.55
CA HIS A 315 -2.84 2.50 -12.06
C HIS A 315 -1.44 2.69 -12.68
N HIS A 316 -1.09 3.89 -13.18
CA HIS A 316 0.28 4.18 -13.64
C HIS A 316 1.26 4.31 -12.45
N ASP A 317 0.81 4.90 -11.33
CA ASP A 317 1.57 4.88 -10.08
C ASP A 317 1.80 3.43 -9.59
N ALA A 318 0.79 2.56 -9.75
CA ALA A 318 0.90 1.14 -9.40
C ALA A 318 1.90 0.42 -10.30
N LEU A 319 1.82 0.62 -11.62
CA LEU A 319 2.75 0.04 -12.58
C LEU A 319 4.20 0.49 -12.29
N THR A 320 4.39 1.78 -12.04
CA THR A 320 5.71 2.32 -11.73
C THR A 320 6.26 1.74 -10.42
N ALA A 321 5.44 1.70 -9.36
CA ALA A 321 5.86 1.12 -8.09
C ALA A 321 6.18 -0.38 -8.21
N PHE A 322 5.40 -1.12 -9.00
CA PHE A 322 5.64 -2.54 -9.26
C PHE A 322 6.96 -2.77 -10.01
N ARG A 323 7.26 -1.97 -11.04
CA ARG A 323 8.55 -2.04 -11.77
C ARG A 323 9.74 -1.81 -10.84
N VAL A 324 9.67 -0.83 -9.94
CA VAL A 324 10.71 -0.58 -8.95
C VAL A 324 10.84 -1.76 -7.97
N ALA A 325 9.74 -2.31 -7.47
CA ALA A 325 9.75 -3.46 -6.57
C ALA A 325 10.36 -4.70 -7.24
N LEU A 326 10.04 -4.93 -8.52
CA LEU A 326 10.64 -6.00 -9.32
C LEU A 326 12.15 -5.78 -9.54
N ALA A 327 12.57 -4.54 -9.80
CA ALA A 327 13.99 -4.18 -9.88
C ALA A 327 14.73 -4.49 -8.57
N CYS A 328 14.10 -4.23 -7.41
CA CYS A 328 14.66 -4.59 -6.11
C CYS A 328 14.81 -6.11 -5.96
N GLN A 329 13.83 -6.88 -6.37
CA GLN A 329 13.88 -8.35 -6.35
C GLN A 329 15.00 -8.88 -7.24
N GLN A 330 15.15 -8.34 -8.46
CA GLN A 330 16.23 -8.71 -9.37
C GLN A 330 17.60 -8.32 -8.80
N SER A 331 17.71 -7.11 -8.23
CA SER A 331 18.95 -6.64 -7.61
C SER A 331 19.40 -7.54 -6.46
N ALA A 332 18.48 -7.94 -5.59
CA ALA A 332 18.77 -8.86 -4.49
C ALA A 332 19.24 -10.24 -4.98
N THR A 333 18.61 -10.75 -6.04
CA THR A 333 18.97 -12.04 -6.64
C THR A 333 20.32 -11.98 -7.35
N GLN A 334 20.57 -10.91 -8.12
CA GLN A 334 21.77 -10.75 -8.93
C GLN A 334 22.95 -10.15 -8.15
N GLN A 335 22.70 -9.63 -6.94
CA GLN A 335 23.66 -8.95 -6.08
C GLN A 335 24.38 -7.77 -6.78
N GLN A 336 23.63 -7.02 -7.59
CA GLN A 336 24.13 -5.86 -8.33
C GLN A 336 23.08 -4.75 -8.42
N PRO A 337 23.50 -3.49 -8.63
CA PRO A 337 22.57 -2.40 -8.92
C PRO A 337 21.79 -2.68 -10.21
N ILE A 338 20.52 -2.26 -10.22
CA ILE A 338 19.66 -2.30 -11.41
C ILE A 338 19.26 -0.88 -11.78
N ASP A 339 19.53 -0.51 -13.02
CA ASP A 339 19.03 0.72 -13.64
C ASP A 339 17.62 0.45 -14.20
N LEU A 340 16.63 1.20 -13.76
CA LEU A 340 15.23 1.03 -14.18
C LEU A 340 14.99 1.31 -15.66
N ALA A 341 15.87 2.06 -16.32
CA ALA A 341 15.80 2.27 -17.76
C ALA A 341 16.11 0.99 -18.56
N THR A 342 16.78 0.01 -17.95
CA THR A 342 17.11 -1.28 -18.59
C THR A 342 16.03 -2.33 -18.44
N LEU A 343 15.00 -2.05 -17.61
CA LEU A 343 13.88 -2.95 -17.42
C LEU A 343 12.84 -2.78 -18.53
N PRO A 344 12.26 -3.90 -18.97
CA PRO A 344 11.20 -3.86 -19.97
C PRO A 344 9.96 -3.09 -19.49
#